data_250aa3ea50e38346d2f7c25358781e09
#
_entry.id   250aa3ea50e38346d2f7c25358781e09
#
_cell.length_a   1.000
_cell.length_b   1.000
_cell.length_c   1.000
_cell.angle_alpha   90.00
_cell.angle_beta   90.00
_cell.angle_gamma   90.00
#
_symmetry.space_group_name_H-M   'P 1'
#
loop_
_entity.id
_entity.type
_entity.pdbx_description
1 polymer ?
#
loop_
_entity_poly.entity_id
_entity_poly.type
_entity_poly.pdbx_seq_one_letter_code
_entity_poly.pdbx_strand_id
1 'polypeptide(L)'
;MEFGHKISESIHKKLFTLITYLIHNPIHGVFNIHQGYTSMLFTLDKMAIIDDTIQAIENSLDMGQNYERPQTRLVEIPVLYGDNYGMDIQRVAQFSGLNEKEIIQQHQSGNYLV
;
A
#
# COMPACT_ATOMS: atom_id res chain seq x y z
N MET A 1 -3.61 -13.73 -3.17
CA MET A 1 -4.90 -13.58 -2.47
C MET A 1 -5.43 -12.17 -2.69
N GLU A 2 -6.71 -12.01 -3.03
CA GLU A 2 -7.32 -10.71 -3.32
C GLU A 2 -8.30 -10.30 -2.23
N PHE A 3 -8.36 -9.00 -1.89
CA PHE A 3 -9.19 -8.43 -0.84
C PHE A 3 -10.24 -7.45 -1.38
N GLY A 4 -10.28 -7.23 -2.69
CA GLY A 4 -11.25 -6.41 -3.39
C GLY A 4 -10.83 -6.04 -4.80
N HIS A 5 -11.74 -5.44 -5.55
CA HIS A 5 -11.52 -5.08 -6.96
C HIS A 5 -11.22 -3.58 -7.17
N LYS A 6 -11.34 -2.76 -6.13
CA LYS A 6 -11.08 -1.32 -6.19
C LYS A 6 -10.18 -0.89 -5.06
N ILE A 7 -9.23 -0.02 -5.37
CA ILE A 7 -8.37 0.61 -4.37
C ILE A 7 -9.25 1.44 -3.42
N SER A 8 -9.13 1.20 -2.12
CA SER A 8 -9.83 1.94 -1.08
C SER A 8 -9.02 2.00 0.19
N GLU A 9 -9.23 3.04 0.99
CA GLU A 9 -8.58 3.21 2.28
C GLU A 9 -8.90 2.06 3.24
N SER A 10 -10.11 1.53 3.19
CA SER A 10 -10.53 0.40 4.03
C SER A 10 -9.76 -0.88 3.70
N ILE A 11 -9.55 -1.18 2.41
CA ILE A 11 -8.74 -2.32 1.97
C ILE A 11 -7.28 -2.11 2.36
N HIS A 12 -6.74 -0.90 2.14
CA HIS A 12 -5.37 -0.58 2.56
C HIS A 12 -5.18 -0.80 4.07
N LYS A 13 -6.09 -0.28 4.90
CA LYS A 13 -6.05 -0.48 6.36
C LYS A 13 -6.10 -1.96 6.75
N LYS A 14 -6.94 -2.75 6.08
CA LYS A 14 -7.03 -4.20 6.31
C LYS A 14 -5.71 -4.90 5.94
N LEU A 15 -5.19 -4.63 4.76
CA LEU A 15 -3.92 -5.21 4.30
C LEU A 15 -2.75 -4.83 5.21
N PHE A 16 -2.68 -3.58 5.63
CA PHE A 16 -1.64 -3.10 6.54
C PHE A 16 -1.71 -3.79 7.91
N THR A 17 -2.90 -4.02 8.44
CA THR A 17 -3.11 -4.80 9.67
C THR A 17 -2.61 -6.23 9.51
N LEU A 18 -3.00 -6.89 8.42
CA LEU A 18 -2.63 -8.28 8.15
C LEU A 18 -1.13 -8.44 7.92
N ILE A 19 -0.50 -7.56 7.11
CA ILE A 19 0.95 -7.66 6.88
C ILE A 19 1.74 -7.40 8.17
N THR A 20 1.29 -6.46 9.01
CA THR A 20 1.92 -6.22 10.31
C THR A 20 1.83 -7.45 11.20
N TYR A 21 0.68 -8.12 11.24
CA TYR A 21 0.53 -9.38 11.96
C TYR A 21 1.48 -10.45 11.43
N LEU A 22 1.53 -10.65 10.11
CA LEU A 22 2.33 -11.68 9.46
C LEU A 22 3.84 -11.47 9.62
N ILE A 23 4.30 -10.23 9.70
CA ILE A 23 5.71 -9.91 10.00
C ILE A 23 6.08 -10.38 11.42
N HIS A 24 5.19 -10.24 12.39
CA HIS A 24 5.42 -10.67 13.78
C HIS A 24 5.12 -12.16 14.00
N ASN A 25 4.34 -12.77 13.12
CA ASN A 25 3.93 -14.17 13.19
C ASN A 25 4.25 -14.87 11.85
N PRO A 26 5.52 -15.14 11.56
CA PRO A 26 5.93 -15.73 10.29
C PRO A 26 5.36 -17.14 10.12
N ILE A 27 4.91 -17.43 8.89
CA ILE A 27 4.30 -18.71 8.54
C ILE A 27 5.38 -19.66 7.99
N HIS A 28 5.46 -20.86 8.56
CA HIS A 28 6.37 -21.89 8.04
C HIS A 28 6.02 -22.23 6.59
N GLY A 29 7.04 -22.32 5.73
CA GLY A 29 6.86 -22.57 4.29
C GLY A 29 6.59 -21.32 3.46
N VAL A 30 6.42 -20.14 4.06
CA VAL A 30 6.34 -18.85 3.36
C VAL A 30 7.72 -18.18 3.40
N PHE A 31 8.29 -17.97 2.21
CA PHE A 31 9.59 -17.32 2.06
C PHE A 31 9.47 -15.80 2.06
N ASN A 32 8.43 -15.23 1.40
CA ASN A 32 8.23 -13.80 1.31
C ASN A 32 6.76 -13.43 1.10
N ILE A 33 6.40 -12.22 1.51
CA ILE A 33 5.06 -11.64 1.36
C ILE A 33 5.20 -10.27 0.73
N HIS A 34 4.49 -10.04 -0.39
CA HIS A 34 4.41 -8.74 -1.05
C HIS A 34 2.99 -8.21 -0.97
N GLN A 35 2.86 -6.99 -0.49
CA GLN A 35 1.58 -6.28 -0.48
C GLN A 35 1.40 -5.52 -1.79
N GLY A 36 0.24 -5.74 -2.45
CA GLY A 36 -0.28 -4.88 -3.50
C GLY A 36 -1.35 -3.93 -2.97
N TYR A 37 -2.00 -3.17 -3.84
CA TYR A 37 -3.08 -2.25 -3.44
C TYR A 37 -4.32 -2.95 -2.89
N THR A 38 -4.67 -4.11 -3.45
CA THR A 38 -5.87 -4.88 -3.10
C THR A 38 -5.56 -6.36 -2.88
N SER A 39 -4.28 -6.75 -2.84
CA SER A 39 -3.88 -8.15 -2.81
C SER A 39 -2.62 -8.37 -1.99
N MET A 40 -2.38 -9.62 -1.62
CA MET A 40 -1.11 -10.12 -1.10
C MET A 40 -0.61 -11.26 -1.96
N LEU A 41 0.68 -11.23 -2.29
CA LEU A 41 1.39 -12.32 -2.96
C LEU A 41 2.28 -13.02 -1.95
N PHE A 42 2.09 -14.32 -1.78
CA PHE A 42 2.93 -15.17 -0.94
C PHE A 42 3.87 -15.96 -1.82
N THR A 43 5.17 -15.86 -1.57
CA THR A 43 6.18 -16.71 -2.19
C THR A 43 6.47 -17.85 -1.24
N LEU A 44 6.29 -19.09 -1.71
CA LEU A 44 6.50 -20.27 -0.89
C LEU A 44 7.94 -20.77 -1.02
N ASP A 45 8.44 -21.39 0.04
CA ASP A 45 9.71 -22.13 0.02
C ASP A 45 9.58 -23.35 -0.93
N LYS A 46 10.70 -23.76 -1.54
CA LYS A 46 10.74 -24.93 -2.44
C LYS A 46 10.36 -26.24 -1.75
N MET A 47 10.56 -26.31 -0.44
CA MET A 47 10.27 -27.48 0.38
C MET A 47 8.89 -27.37 1.07
N ALA A 48 8.13 -26.32 0.82
CA ALA A 48 6.82 -26.14 1.42
C ALA A 48 5.83 -27.20 0.91
N ILE A 49 5.06 -27.78 1.82
CA ILE A 49 3.89 -28.59 1.49
C ILE A 49 2.77 -27.61 1.18
N ILE A 50 2.37 -27.53 -0.08
CA ILE A 50 1.52 -26.45 -0.61
C ILE A 50 0.19 -26.36 0.17
N ASP A 51 -0.52 -27.47 0.33
CA ASP A 51 -1.83 -27.49 0.97
C ASP A 51 -1.75 -27.07 2.45
N ASP A 52 -0.77 -27.58 3.19
CA ASP A 52 -0.56 -27.21 4.59
C ASP A 52 -0.20 -25.73 4.74
N THR A 53 0.63 -25.22 3.81
CA THR A 53 1.05 -23.83 3.82
C THR A 53 -0.11 -22.90 3.47
N ILE A 54 -0.97 -23.26 2.51
CA ILE A 54 -2.18 -22.50 2.18
C ILE A 54 -3.10 -22.45 3.40
N GLN A 55 -3.35 -23.58 4.05
CA GLN A 55 -4.20 -23.62 5.26
C GLN A 55 -3.62 -22.76 6.39
N ALA A 56 -2.29 -22.79 6.58
CA ALA A 56 -1.63 -21.94 7.57
C ALA A 56 -1.75 -20.46 7.24
N ILE A 57 -1.68 -20.06 5.95
CA ILE A 57 -1.91 -18.70 5.49
C ILE A 57 -3.34 -18.27 5.82
N GLU A 58 -4.36 -19.07 5.47
CA GLU A 58 -5.77 -18.77 5.73
C GLU A 58 -6.03 -18.57 7.22
N ASN A 59 -5.57 -19.49 8.06
CA ASN A 59 -5.68 -19.39 9.51
C ASN A 59 -5.01 -18.12 10.06
N SER A 60 -3.82 -17.80 9.57
CA SER A 60 -3.09 -16.60 9.99
C SER A 60 -3.77 -15.30 9.57
N LEU A 61 -4.41 -15.28 8.40
CA LEU A 61 -5.19 -14.12 7.95
C LEU A 61 -6.43 -13.92 8.82
N ASP A 62 -7.10 -14.99 9.25
CA ASP A 62 -8.24 -14.89 10.15
C ASP A 62 -7.82 -14.39 11.53
N MET A 63 -6.74 -14.89 12.09
CA MET A 63 -6.18 -14.43 13.36
C MET A 63 -5.72 -12.97 13.31
N GLY A 64 -5.15 -12.54 12.18
CA GLY A 64 -4.61 -11.20 11.99
C GLY A 64 -5.67 -10.11 11.78
N GLN A 65 -6.95 -10.43 11.55
CA GLN A 65 -7.98 -9.43 11.22
C GLN A 65 -8.15 -8.33 12.29
N ASN A 66 -7.97 -8.67 13.56
CA ASN A 66 -8.14 -7.77 14.69
C ASN A 66 -6.79 -7.42 15.35
N TYR A 67 -5.70 -7.63 14.66
CA TYR A 67 -4.37 -7.32 15.20
C TYR A 67 -4.22 -5.81 15.43
N GLU A 68 -3.55 -5.43 16.52
CA GLU A 68 -3.30 -4.03 16.83
C GLU A 68 -2.36 -3.42 15.80
N ARG A 69 -2.82 -2.35 15.18
CA ARG A 69 -2.07 -1.65 14.14
C ARG A 69 -1.10 -0.65 14.75
N PRO A 70 0.08 -0.48 14.16
CA PRO A 70 0.91 0.67 14.44
C PRO A 70 0.12 1.96 14.14
N GLN A 71 0.31 2.97 14.96
CA GLN A 71 -0.29 4.28 14.70
C GLN A 71 0.23 4.86 13.39
N THR A 72 -0.67 5.29 12.54
CA THR A 72 -0.32 6.04 11.34
C THR A 72 0.17 7.42 11.73
N ARG A 73 1.17 7.92 11.00
CA ARG A 73 1.68 9.29 11.20
C ARG A 73 1.47 10.10 9.94
N LEU A 74 1.14 11.38 10.10
CA LEU A 74 1.21 12.33 9.01
C LEU A 74 2.66 12.79 8.85
N VAL A 75 3.16 12.74 7.62
CA VAL A 75 4.48 13.25 7.27
C VAL A 75 4.30 14.37 6.26
N GLU A 76 4.75 15.56 6.61
CA GLU A 76 4.79 16.69 5.69
C GLU A 76 6.09 16.62 4.87
N ILE A 77 5.95 16.55 3.55
CA ILE A 77 7.08 16.49 2.64
C ILE A 77 7.20 17.85 1.94
N PRO A 78 8.27 18.61 2.18
CA PRO A 78 8.49 19.88 1.48
C PRO A 78 8.75 19.62 0.00
N VAL A 79 8.03 20.32 -0.87
CA VAL A 79 8.13 20.19 -2.32
C VAL A 79 8.49 21.54 -2.93
N LEU A 80 9.53 21.56 -3.76
CA LEU A 80 9.93 22.73 -4.54
C LEU A 80 9.32 22.66 -5.93
N TYR A 81 8.64 23.73 -6.32
CA TYR A 81 8.02 23.85 -7.64
C TYR A 81 8.69 24.98 -8.45
N GLY A 82 8.57 24.87 -9.76
CA GLY A 82 9.01 25.89 -10.70
C GLY A 82 10.44 25.69 -11.25
N ASP A 83 10.80 26.50 -12.22
CA ASP A 83 12.08 26.49 -12.94
C ASP A 83 12.53 25.08 -13.36
N ASN A 84 13.70 24.67 -12.96
CA ASN A 84 14.29 23.36 -13.29
C ASN A 84 13.65 22.19 -12.49
N TYR A 85 12.82 22.45 -11.50
CA TYR A 85 12.20 21.44 -10.62
C TYR A 85 10.78 21.06 -11.03
N GLY A 86 10.17 21.83 -11.92
CA GLY A 86 8.82 21.60 -12.42
C GLY A 86 8.75 21.42 -13.93
N MET A 87 9.66 20.65 -14.54
CA MET A 87 9.78 20.50 -15.99
C MET A 87 8.49 20.04 -16.69
N ASP A 88 7.66 19.27 -16.00
CA ASP A 88 6.40 18.74 -16.54
C ASP A 88 5.18 19.62 -16.28
N ILE A 89 5.30 20.71 -15.51
CA ILE A 89 4.15 21.49 -15.07
C ILE A 89 3.34 22.06 -16.23
N GLN A 90 4.02 22.46 -17.31
CA GLN A 90 3.36 22.97 -18.52
C GLN A 90 2.54 21.87 -19.22
N ARG A 91 3.05 20.64 -19.26
CA ARG A 91 2.34 19.50 -19.83
C ARG A 91 1.12 19.14 -18.99
N VAL A 92 1.26 19.17 -17.66
CA VAL A 92 0.15 18.96 -16.73
C VAL A 92 -0.92 20.04 -16.88
N ALA A 93 -0.52 21.30 -17.03
CA ALA A 93 -1.43 22.43 -17.27
C ALA A 93 -2.23 22.25 -18.57
N GLN A 94 -1.58 21.90 -19.66
CA GLN A 94 -2.25 21.61 -20.94
C GLN A 94 -3.24 20.45 -20.85
N PHE A 95 -2.89 19.40 -20.13
CA PHE A 95 -3.74 18.21 -19.97
C PHE A 95 -4.93 18.47 -19.04
N SER A 96 -4.73 19.17 -17.94
CA SER A 96 -5.75 19.41 -16.93
C SER A 96 -6.64 20.62 -17.20
N GLY A 97 -6.19 21.55 -18.05
CA GLY A 97 -6.86 22.84 -18.27
C GLY A 97 -6.69 23.82 -17.11
N LEU A 98 -5.83 23.54 -16.15
CA LEU A 98 -5.54 24.37 -14.99
C LEU A 98 -4.29 25.20 -15.23
N ASN A 99 -4.20 26.37 -14.57
CA ASN A 99 -2.94 27.10 -14.56
C ASN A 99 -1.95 26.54 -13.51
N GLU A 100 -0.71 26.94 -13.59
CA GLU A 100 0.38 26.43 -12.74
C GLU A 100 0.09 26.61 -11.24
N LYS A 101 -0.45 27.74 -10.83
CA LYS A 101 -0.79 28.00 -9.41
C LYS A 101 -1.89 27.08 -8.91
N GLU A 102 -2.89 26.81 -9.73
CA GLU A 102 -3.98 25.88 -9.40
C GLU A 102 -3.47 24.44 -9.27
N ILE A 103 -2.55 24.02 -10.15
CA ILE A 103 -1.91 22.70 -10.06
C ILE A 103 -1.14 22.55 -8.76
N ILE A 104 -0.29 23.55 -8.43
CA ILE A 104 0.48 23.56 -7.20
C ILE A 104 -0.45 23.51 -5.98
N GLN A 105 -1.49 24.33 -5.97
CA GLN A 105 -2.46 24.36 -4.89
C GLN A 105 -3.18 23.04 -4.71
N GLN A 106 -3.62 22.40 -5.79
CA GLN A 106 -4.26 21.08 -5.72
C GLN A 106 -3.29 20.00 -5.21
N HIS A 107 -2.04 20.02 -5.69
CA HIS A 107 -1.04 19.07 -5.24
C HIS A 107 -0.71 19.25 -3.75
N GLN A 108 -0.56 20.48 -3.27
CA GLN A 108 -0.26 20.76 -1.87
C GLN A 108 -1.42 20.44 -0.91
N SER A 109 -2.67 20.58 -1.36
CA SER A 109 -3.85 20.31 -0.53
C SER A 109 -4.21 18.82 -0.44
N GLY A 110 -3.56 17.97 -1.23
CA GLY A 110 -3.81 16.54 -1.27
C GLY A 110 -3.25 15.80 -0.05
N ASN A 111 -4.01 14.83 0.45
CA ASN A 111 -3.48 13.82 1.37
C ASN A 111 -3.17 12.56 0.59
N TYR A 112 -1.94 12.11 0.68
CA TYR A 112 -1.44 10.95 -0.07
C TYR A 112 -1.18 9.79 0.88
N LEU A 113 -1.82 8.66 0.64
CA LEU A 113 -1.63 7.44 1.41
C LEU A 113 -0.53 6.59 0.75
N VAL A 114 0.47 6.21 1.55
CA VAL A 114 1.62 5.40 1.13
C VAL A 114 1.62 4.05 1.82
#